data_7dd2c60cddde9370eefba79c9dafe720
#
_entry.id   7dd2c60cddde9370eefba79c9dafe720
#
_cell.length_a   1.000
_cell.length_b   1.000
_cell.length_c   1.000
_cell.angle_alpha   90.00
_cell.angle_beta   90.00
_cell.angle_gamma   90.00
#
_symmetry.space_group_name_H-M   'P 1'
#
loop_
_entity.id
_entity.type
_entity.pdbx_description
1 polymer ?
#
loop_
_entity_poly.entity_id
_entity_poly.type
_entity_poly.pdbx_seq_one_letter_code
_entity_poly.pdbx_strand_id
1 'polypeptide(L)'
;LQAGKHALVEKAFTTSVAEAQELTDLAKAKGLKLAVFQNRRWDSDFKTVQKIITDNTVGDIVEAEFHFDRYNPVLSPKIHKETDNAGAGILKDLGPHLIDQALCLFGMPKGVFADIRITREHSIVDDYIDILLYYSDKRVRLKAGFFVREANPAFVLHGKKGSFLKPRGDVQEDELKLGNKPNLTIWGTEPKDKEGLLHTEINGTIIREKIPTLQGNYYDYFDGVYRSIIQNQPEPVTAQEGTNVMQIIEAAIESNAQQKAITIV
;
A
#
# COMPACT_ATOMS: atom_id res chain seq x y z
N LEU A 1 -1.16 5.26 -24.88
CA LEU A 1 -0.01 4.50 -25.41
C LEU A 1 -0.11 4.32 -26.93
N GLN A 2 -1.25 3.88 -27.49
CA GLN A 2 -1.41 3.70 -28.93
C GLN A 2 -1.16 4.99 -29.72
N ALA A 3 -1.55 6.13 -29.17
CA ALA A 3 -1.31 7.47 -29.76
C ALA A 3 0.12 8.00 -29.56
N GLY A 4 1.07 7.18 -29.10
CA GLY A 4 2.46 7.59 -28.89
C GLY A 4 2.65 8.55 -27.70
N LYS A 5 1.79 8.48 -26.68
CA LYS A 5 1.88 9.31 -25.48
C LYS A 5 2.25 8.48 -24.27
N HIS A 6 3.10 9.02 -23.39
CA HIS A 6 3.29 8.49 -22.05
C HIS A 6 1.98 8.52 -21.28
N ALA A 7 1.82 7.66 -20.28
CA ALA A 7 0.61 7.62 -19.48
C ALA A 7 0.93 7.52 -18.00
N LEU A 8 0.07 8.13 -17.19
CA LEU A 8 -0.03 7.97 -15.76
C LEU A 8 -1.44 7.46 -15.46
N VAL A 9 -1.54 6.36 -14.73
CA VAL A 9 -2.80 5.66 -14.46
C VAL A 9 -3.05 5.59 -12.95
N GLU A 10 -4.29 5.81 -12.55
CA GLU A 10 -4.72 5.62 -11.16
C GLU A 10 -4.56 4.16 -10.71
N LYS A 11 -4.36 3.98 -9.40
CA LYS A 11 -4.50 2.66 -8.77
C LYS A 11 -5.98 2.17 -8.90
N ALA A 12 -6.30 0.89 -8.95
CA ALA A 12 -5.41 -0.27 -8.79
C ALA A 12 -4.53 -0.59 -10.02
N PHE A 13 -4.55 0.18 -11.06
CA PHE A 13 -3.92 0.06 -12.37
C PHE A 13 -4.91 -0.44 -13.45
N THR A 14 -5.43 -1.65 -13.29
CA THR A 14 -6.37 -2.30 -14.23
C THR A 14 -7.42 -3.08 -13.45
N THR A 15 -8.29 -3.80 -14.17
CA THR A 15 -9.28 -4.68 -13.55
C THR A 15 -8.83 -6.14 -13.50
N SER A 16 -7.80 -6.50 -14.29
CA SER A 16 -7.22 -7.86 -14.35
C SER A 16 -5.71 -7.83 -14.59
N VAL A 17 -5.03 -8.94 -14.25
CA VAL A 17 -3.60 -9.14 -14.57
C VAL A 17 -3.37 -9.13 -16.07
N ALA A 18 -4.27 -9.73 -16.86
CA ALA A 18 -4.15 -9.77 -18.31
C ALA A 18 -4.10 -8.36 -18.93
N GLU A 19 -4.99 -7.48 -18.52
CA GLU A 19 -4.98 -6.07 -18.95
C GLU A 19 -3.71 -5.33 -18.49
N ALA A 20 -3.26 -5.57 -17.25
CA ALA A 20 -2.04 -4.99 -16.73
C ALA A 20 -0.81 -5.40 -17.56
N GLN A 21 -0.73 -6.67 -17.91
CA GLN A 21 0.35 -7.21 -18.73
C GLN A 21 0.31 -6.64 -20.15
N GLU A 22 -0.87 -6.58 -20.78
CA GLU A 22 -1.05 -5.99 -22.12
C GLU A 22 -0.56 -4.53 -22.17
N LEU A 23 -0.95 -3.71 -21.17
CA LEU A 23 -0.53 -2.32 -21.09
C LEU A 23 0.96 -2.18 -20.84
N THR A 24 1.53 -3.03 -19.99
CA THR A 24 2.96 -3.08 -19.68
C THR A 24 3.77 -3.42 -20.92
N ASP A 25 3.37 -4.45 -21.67
CA ASP A 25 4.04 -4.87 -22.89
C ASP A 25 3.90 -3.83 -24.00
N LEU A 26 2.72 -3.20 -24.13
CA LEU A 26 2.50 -2.14 -25.09
C LEU A 26 3.39 -0.91 -24.81
N ALA A 27 3.51 -0.50 -23.54
CA ALA A 27 4.38 0.60 -23.15
C ALA A 27 5.84 0.29 -23.50
N LYS A 28 6.30 -0.91 -23.15
CA LYS A 28 7.66 -1.39 -23.46
C LYS A 28 7.91 -1.45 -24.97
N ALA A 29 6.99 -2.03 -25.75
CA ALA A 29 7.14 -2.16 -27.20
C ALA A 29 7.20 -0.81 -27.91
N LYS A 30 6.53 0.21 -27.38
CA LYS A 30 6.54 1.56 -27.93
C LYS A 30 7.60 2.49 -27.33
N GLY A 31 8.41 2.02 -26.37
CA GLY A 31 9.37 2.87 -25.66
C GLY A 31 8.73 4.01 -24.89
N LEU A 32 7.51 3.81 -24.38
CA LEU A 32 6.74 4.83 -23.67
C LEU A 32 6.78 4.58 -22.16
N LYS A 33 6.71 5.66 -21.40
CA LYS A 33 6.59 5.62 -19.93
C LYS A 33 5.13 5.34 -19.55
N LEU A 34 4.93 4.41 -18.61
CA LEU A 34 3.65 4.07 -18.03
C LEU A 34 3.82 3.96 -16.51
N ALA A 35 3.40 5.00 -15.81
CA ALA A 35 3.50 5.10 -14.35
C ALA A 35 2.15 4.81 -13.70
N VAL A 36 2.16 4.13 -12.54
CA VAL A 36 0.98 3.86 -11.73
C VAL A 36 0.98 4.76 -10.49
N PHE A 37 -0.17 5.38 -10.18
CA PHE A 37 -0.28 6.34 -9.07
C PHE A 37 -0.47 5.65 -7.72
N GLN A 38 0.57 4.97 -7.24
CA GLN A 38 0.63 4.42 -5.87
C GLN A 38 1.19 5.47 -4.90
N ASN A 39 0.44 6.55 -4.72
CA ASN A 39 0.84 7.74 -3.97
C ASN A 39 1.24 7.47 -2.53
N ARG A 40 0.70 6.41 -1.91
CA ARG A 40 0.93 6.12 -0.48
C ARG A 40 2.34 5.63 -0.16
N ARG A 41 3.21 5.40 -1.17
CA ARG A 41 4.66 5.26 -0.95
C ARG A 41 5.29 6.56 -0.44
N TRP A 42 4.63 7.70 -0.64
CA TRP A 42 5.07 9.03 -0.19
C TRP A 42 4.28 9.56 1.01
N ASP A 43 3.45 8.71 1.63
CA ASP A 43 2.88 9.00 2.94
C ASP A 43 3.99 9.08 4.00
N SER A 44 3.88 10.01 4.92
CA SER A 44 4.85 10.26 6.00
C SER A 44 5.07 9.04 6.89
N ASP A 45 3.98 8.33 7.23
CA ASP A 45 4.02 7.12 8.03
C ASP A 45 4.77 5.99 7.29
N PHE A 46 4.49 5.77 6.01
CA PHE A 46 5.16 4.74 5.22
C PHE A 46 6.65 5.03 4.98
N LYS A 47 7.02 6.29 4.68
CA LYS A 47 8.44 6.70 4.58
C LYS A 47 9.20 6.40 5.86
N THR A 48 8.55 6.61 7.01
CA THR A 48 9.16 6.31 8.32
C THR A 48 9.34 4.80 8.52
N VAL A 49 8.32 3.99 8.18
CA VAL A 49 8.40 2.52 8.18
C VAL A 49 9.53 2.04 7.26
N GLN A 50 9.61 2.58 6.05
CA GLN A 50 10.65 2.24 5.08
C GLN A 50 12.06 2.55 5.65
N LYS A 51 12.23 3.70 6.32
CA LYS A 51 13.50 4.05 6.97
C LYS A 51 13.86 3.07 8.09
N ILE A 52 12.92 2.69 8.97
CA ILE A 52 13.16 1.71 10.05
C ILE A 52 13.66 0.37 9.49
N ILE A 53 13.09 -0.09 8.37
CA ILE A 53 13.50 -1.33 7.70
C ILE A 53 14.86 -1.17 7.02
N THR A 54 15.06 -0.09 6.26
CA THR A 54 16.32 0.18 5.53
C THR A 54 17.51 0.33 6.48
N ASP A 55 17.31 1.01 7.61
CA ASP A 55 18.33 1.18 8.64
C ASP A 55 18.54 -0.08 9.50
N ASN A 56 17.77 -1.13 9.27
CA ASN A 56 17.80 -2.38 10.04
C ASN A 56 17.62 -2.16 11.57
N THR A 57 16.81 -1.16 11.93
CA THR A 57 16.65 -0.68 13.31
C THR A 57 16.07 -1.74 14.25
N VAL A 58 15.18 -2.59 13.74
CA VAL A 58 14.57 -3.69 14.49
C VAL A 58 15.16 -5.07 14.13
N GLY A 59 16.22 -5.10 13.34
CA GLY A 59 16.81 -6.33 12.81
C GLY A 59 15.97 -6.94 11.67
N ASP A 60 16.34 -8.15 11.23
CA ASP A 60 15.60 -8.86 10.19
C ASP A 60 14.14 -9.00 10.58
N ILE A 61 13.24 -8.58 9.71
CA ILE A 61 11.81 -8.69 9.95
C ILE A 61 11.39 -10.16 9.96
N VAL A 62 10.65 -10.56 10.98
CA VAL A 62 10.05 -11.88 11.13
C VAL A 62 8.56 -11.83 10.80
N GLU A 63 7.90 -10.76 11.25
CA GLU A 63 6.48 -10.52 11.04
C GLU A 63 6.21 -9.04 10.80
N ALA A 64 5.29 -8.75 9.87
CA ALA A 64 4.78 -7.41 9.66
C ALA A 64 3.26 -7.45 9.47
N GLU A 65 2.56 -6.45 10.00
CA GLU A 65 1.14 -6.25 9.75
C GLU A 65 0.89 -4.82 9.25
N PHE A 66 0.09 -4.70 8.19
CA PHE A 66 -0.33 -3.42 7.63
C PHE A 66 -1.84 -3.34 7.69
N HIS A 67 -2.36 -2.27 8.29
CA HIS A 67 -3.78 -2.07 8.55
C HIS A 67 -4.31 -0.82 7.87
N PHE A 68 -5.50 -0.94 7.30
CA PHE A 68 -6.30 0.19 6.84
C PHE A 68 -7.69 0.12 7.49
N ASP A 69 -7.69 0.30 8.79
CA ASP A 69 -8.86 0.15 9.63
C ASP A 69 -9.77 1.39 9.56
N ARG A 70 -11.07 1.18 9.50
CA ARG A 70 -12.10 2.23 9.54
C ARG A 70 -13.30 1.78 10.36
N TYR A 71 -14.04 2.74 10.90
CA TYR A 71 -15.39 2.49 11.38
C TYR A 71 -16.39 3.20 10.48
N ASN A 72 -16.99 2.45 9.57
CA ASN A 72 -17.92 2.95 8.56
C ASN A 72 -19.02 1.92 8.26
N PRO A 73 -19.96 1.71 9.19
CA PRO A 73 -20.98 0.66 9.08
C PRO A 73 -22.05 0.96 8.00
N VAL A 74 -22.15 2.22 7.56
CA VAL A 74 -23.12 2.64 6.55
C VAL A 74 -22.50 2.55 5.16
N LEU A 75 -23.30 2.16 4.16
CA LEU A 75 -22.86 2.12 2.78
C LEU A 75 -22.44 3.51 2.29
N SER A 76 -21.44 3.56 1.42
CA SER A 76 -20.93 4.80 0.86
C SER A 76 -21.99 5.49 -0.02
N PRO A 77 -22.15 6.82 0.03
CA PRO A 77 -22.98 7.53 -0.92
C PRO A 77 -22.43 7.49 -2.36
N LYS A 78 -21.18 7.05 -2.53
CA LYS A 78 -20.55 6.86 -3.83
C LYS A 78 -20.99 5.52 -4.42
N ILE A 79 -22.09 5.52 -5.20
CA ILE A 79 -22.73 4.33 -5.75
C ILE A 79 -21.74 3.37 -6.43
N HIS A 80 -20.75 3.88 -7.19
CA HIS A 80 -19.76 3.05 -7.88
C HIS A 80 -18.88 2.21 -6.93
N LYS A 81 -18.82 2.52 -5.63
CA LYS A 81 -18.09 1.74 -4.63
C LYS A 81 -18.91 0.59 -4.04
N GLU A 82 -20.23 0.66 -4.18
CA GLU A 82 -21.19 -0.25 -3.55
C GLU A 82 -21.98 -1.08 -4.58
N THR A 83 -21.62 -0.98 -5.86
CA THR A 83 -22.23 -1.76 -6.95
C THR A 83 -21.28 -2.86 -7.42
N ASP A 84 -21.84 -3.96 -7.93
CA ASP A 84 -21.07 -5.05 -8.52
C ASP A 84 -20.40 -4.59 -9.81
N ASN A 85 -19.18 -4.13 -9.71
CA ASN A 85 -18.31 -3.77 -10.82
C ASN A 85 -16.86 -4.20 -10.55
N ALA A 86 -16.08 -4.33 -11.60
CA ALA A 86 -14.73 -4.88 -11.54
C ALA A 86 -13.76 -4.11 -10.62
N GLY A 87 -14.05 -2.86 -10.25
CA GLY A 87 -13.23 -2.02 -9.38
C GLY A 87 -13.80 -1.78 -7.99
N ALA A 88 -14.96 -2.35 -7.64
CA ALA A 88 -15.62 -2.17 -6.36
C ALA A 88 -15.07 -3.09 -5.27
N GLY A 89 -15.43 -2.78 -4.02
CA GLY A 89 -15.01 -3.51 -2.84
C GLY A 89 -13.71 -3.01 -2.21
N ILE A 90 -13.52 -3.35 -0.95
CA ILE A 90 -12.36 -2.89 -0.16
C ILE A 90 -11.05 -3.49 -0.66
N LEU A 91 -11.11 -4.72 -1.21
CA LEU A 91 -9.94 -5.38 -1.80
C LEU A 91 -9.36 -4.55 -2.96
N LYS A 92 -10.21 -3.92 -3.78
CA LYS A 92 -9.78 -3.12 -4.94
C LYS A 92 -9.67 -1.62 -4.64
N ASP A 93 -10.23 -1.16 -3.53
CA ASP A 93 -10.09 0.25 -3.09
C ASP A 93 -8.87 0.45 -2.17
N LEU A 94 -8.77 -0.30 -1.07
CA LEU A 94 -7.69 -0.17 -0.08
C LEU A 94 -6.61 -1.25 -0.22
N GLY A 95 -6.97 -2.43 -0.70
CA GLY A 95 -6.03 -3.53 -0.92
C GLY A 95 -4.82 -3.16 -1.76
N PRO A 96 -4.96 -2.44 -2.91
CA PRO A 96 -3.82 -2.06 -3.73
C PRO A 96 -2.75 -1.26 -2.99
N HIS A 97 -3.14 -0.39 -2.06
CA HIS A 97 -2.20 0.38 -1.26
C HIS A 97 -1.41 -0.49 -0.28
N LEU A 98 -2.10 -1.39 0.44
CA LEU A 98 -1.46 -2.30 1.39
C LEU A 98 -0.53 -3.28 0.68
N ILE A 99 -0.99 -3.85 -0.43
CA ILE A 99 -0.20 -4.78 -1.26
C ILE A 99 1.02 -4.07 -1.83
N ASP A 100 0.84 -2.90 -2.45
CA ASP A 100 1.94 -2.11 -3.02
C ASP A 100 3.01 -1.78 -1.97
N GLN A 101 2.60 -1.33 -0.79
CA GLN A 101 3.50 -1.05 0.32
C GLN A 101 4.28 -2.30 0.76
N ALA A 102 3.63 -3.46 0.85
CA ALA A 102 4.29 -4.70 1.19
C ALA A 102 5.29 -5.15 0.11
N LEU A 103 4.88 -5.07 -1.17
CA LEU A 103 5.76 -5.42 -2.29
C LEU A 103 6.95 -4.45 -2.42
N CYS A 104 6.74 -3.17 -2.16
CA CYS A 104 7.80 -2.16 -2.15
C CYS A 104 8.89 -2.46 -1.09
N LEU A 105 8.49 -2.98 0.08
CA LEU A 105 9.41 -3.28 1.18
C LEU A 105 10.05 -4.67 1.10
N PHE A 106 9.31 -5.67 0.62
CA PHE A 106 9.70 -7.09 0.76
C PHE A 106 9.75 -7.85 -0.56
N GLY A 107 9.39 -7.21 -1.69
CA GLY A 107 9.29 -7.87 -3.00
C GLY A 107 8.10 -8.82 -3.09
N MET A 108 8.11 -9.69 -4.11
CA MET A 108 7.04 -10.66 -4.35
C MET A 108 7.06 -11.79 -3.31
N PRO A 109 5.90 -12.15 -2.71
CA PRO A 109 5.80 -13.30 -1.83
C PRO A 109 5.84 -14.62 -2.62
N LYS A 110 6.07 -15.73 -1.93
CA LYS A 110 5.97 -17.09 -2.50
C LYS A 110 4.55 -17.63 -2.54
N GLY A 111 3.64 -17.04 -1.79
CA GLY A 111 2.25 -17.47 -1.73
C GLY A 111 1.38 -16.46 -1.01
N VAL A 112 0.07 -16.61 -1.20
CA VAL A 112 -0.97 -15.74 -0.66
C VAL A 112 -2.07 -16.61 -0.07
N PHE A 113 -2.51 -16.30 1.15
CA PHE A 113 -3.78 -16.78 1.72
C PHE A 113 -4.66 -15.57 2.02
N ALA A 114 -5.96 -15.66 1.75
CA ALA A 114 -6.88 -14.56 1.99
C ALA A 114 -8.23 -15.02 2.54
N ASP A 115 -8.79 -14.19 3.43
CA ASP A 115 -10.19 -14.19 3.85
C ASP A 115 -10.80 -12.85 3.42
N ILE A 116 -11.76 -12.91 2.48
CA ILE A 116 -12.43 -11.74 1.90
C ILE A 116 -13.92 -11.88 2.19
N ARG A 117 -14.53 -10.86 2.82
CA ARG A 117 -15.90 -10.97 3.33
C ARG A 117 -16.73 -9.74 3.05
N ILE A 118 -18.05 -9.96 3.02
CA ILE A 118 -19.07 -8.92 3.10
C ILE A 118 -19.61 -8.95 4.53
N THR A 119 -19.47 -7.86 5.27
CA THR A 119 -19.81 -7.77 6.69
C THR A 119 -20.92 -6.74 6.97
N ARG A 120 -21.05 -5.70 6.12
CA ARG A 120 -22.07 -4.67 6.27
C ARG A 120 -23.43 -5.16 5.75
N GLU A 121 -24.47 -4.79 6.44
CA GLU A 121 -25.84 -5.07 6.02
C GLU A 121 -26.12 -4.40 4.66
N HIS A 122 -26.78 -5.12 3.77
CA HIS A 122 -27.11 -4.71 2.40
C HIS A 122 -25.92 -4.43 1.46
N SER A 123 -24.68 -4.66 1.87
CA SER A 123 -23.55 -4.62 0.96
C SER A 123 -23.56 -5.82 0.02
N ILE A 124 -23.18 -5.58 -1.24
CA ILE A 124 -23.00 -6.63 -2.26
C ILE A 124 -21.54 -6.75 -2.73
N VAL A 125 -20.65 -5.94 -2.13
CA VAL A 125 -19.22 -5.93 -2.39
C VAL A 125 -18.44 -6.18 -1.11
N ASP A 126 -17.23 -6.70 -1.22
CA ASP A 126 -16.36 -6.97 -0.09
C ASP A 126 -16.03 -5.67 0.68
N ASP A 127 -16.04 -5.79 2.01
CA ASP A 127 -15.75 -4.69 2.94
C ASP A 127 -14.87 -5.13 4.12
N TYR A 128 -14.31 -6.33 4.02
CA TYR A 128 -13.30 -6.88 4.92
C TYR A 128 -12.31 -7.72 4.12
N ILE A 129 -11.02 -7.52 4.39
CA ILE A 129 -9.93 -8.35 3.90
C ILE A 129 -8.94 -8.67 5.02
N ASP A 130 -8.46 -9.90 5.02
CA ASP A 130 -7.31 -10.38 5.79
C ASP A 130 -6.45 -11.22 4.85
N ILE A 131 -5.32 -10.68 4.40
CA ILE A 131 -4.43 -11.30 3.42
C ILE A 131 -3.10 -11.62 4.11
N LEU A 132 -2.66 -12.88 4.06
CA LEU A 132 -1.38 -13.31 4.56
C LEU A 132 -0.43 -13.62 3.40
N LEU A 133 0.66 -12.86 3.31
CA LEU A 133 1.72 -13.05 2.33
C LEU A 133 2.83 -13.93 2.92
N TYR A 134 3.15 -15.02 2.20
CA TYR A 134 4.17 -15.99 2.60
C TYR A 134 5.50 -15.70 1.93
N TYR A 135 6.47 -15.26 2.69
CA TYR A 135 7.88 -15.20 2.30
C TYR A 135 8.63 -16.39 2.90
N SER A 136 9.86 -16.66 2.46
CA SER A 136 10.68 -17.76 3.00
C SER A 136 11.02 -17.57 4.47
N ASP A 137 11.20 -16.33 4.89
CA ASP A 137 11.79 -15.94 6.18
C ASP A 137 10.84 -15.09 7.05
N LYS A 138 9.70 -14.65 6.52
CA LYS A 138 8.76 -13.79 7.22
C LYS A 138 7.30 -14.03 6.82
N ARG A 139 6.39 -13.48 7.61
CA ARG A 139 4.97 -13.36 7.27
C ARG A 139 4.57 -11.89 7.26
N VAL A 140 3.79 -11.50 6.25
CA VAL A 140 3.24 -10.13 6.16
C VAL A 140 1.72 -10.24 6.05
N ARG A 141 1.02 -9.63 7.00
CA ARG A 141 -0.44 -9.60 7.05
C ARG A 141 -0.95 -8.23 6.61
N LEU A 142 -1.93 -8.22 5.74
CA LEU A 142 -2.57 -7.01 5.22
C LEU A 142 -4.05 -7.06 5.59
N LYS A 143 -4.53 -6.07 6.34
CA LYS A 143 -5.92 -6.03 6.81
C LYS A 143 -6.58 -4.70 6.46
N ALA A 144 -7.83 -4.78 6.03
CA ALA A 144 -8.72 -3.62 5.95
C ALA A 144 -10.15 -4.05 6.27
N GLY A 145 -10.88 -3.16 6.92
CA GLY A 145 -12.27 -3.43 7.29
C GLY A 145 -13.00 -2.18 7.77
N PHE A 146 -14.33 -2.25 7.75
CA PHE A 146 -15.18 -1.11 8.12
C PHE A 146 -15.85 -1.22 9.50
N PHE A 147 -15.49 -2.21 10.30
CA PHE A 147 -16.01 -2.36 11.66
C PHE A 147 -14.92 -2.24 12.75
N VAL A 148 -13.86 -1.51 12.48
CA VAL A 148 -12.79 -1.25 13.44
C VAL A 148 -12.94 0.16 14.01
N ARG A 149 -13.57 0.26 15.18
CA ARG A 149 -13.80 1.54 15.88
C ARG A 149 -12.54 2.02 16.60
N GLU A 150 -11.79 1.09 17.20
CA GLU A 150 -10.50 1.35 17.81
C GLU A 150 -9.41 0.81 16.86
N ALA A 151 -8.76 1.70 16.13
CA ALA A 151 -7.80 1.33 15.10
C ALA A 151 -6.52 0.74 15.70
N ASN A 152 -6.04 -0.35 15.11
CA ASN A 152 -4.69 -0.84 15.35
C ASN A 152 -3.64 0.13 14.80
N PRO A 153 -2.37 0.04 15.25
CA PRO A 153 -1.29 0.69 14.52
C PRO A 153 -1.35 0.31 13.03
N ALA A 154 -1.23 1.31 12.14
CA ALA A 154 -1.32 1.05 10.71
C ALA A 154 -0.17 0.17 10.20
N PHE A 155 0.95 0.20 10.89
CA PHE A 155 2.11 -0.66 10.62
C PHE A 155 2.62 -1.23 11.94
N VAL A 156 2.74 -2.55 11.99
CA VAL A 156 3.37 -3.31 13.08
C VAL A 156 4.52 -4.08 12.47
N LEU A 157 5.73 -3.86 12.97
CA LEU A 157 6.93 -4.57 12.56
C LEU A 157 7.52 -5.30 13.76
N HIS A 158 7.74 -6.58 13.62
CA HIS A 158 8.47 -7.40 14.57
C HIS A 158 9.71 -7.98 13.89
N GLY A 159 10.87 -7.56 14.34
CA GLY A 159 12.15 -8.04 13.88
C GLY A 159 12.92 -8.76 14.99
N LYS A 160 14.09 -9.31 14.64
CA LYS A 160 14.92 -10.10 15.58
C LYS A 160 15.52 -9.26 16.72
N LYS A 161 15.56 -7.93 16.60
CA LYS A 161 16.13 -7.04 17.63
C LYS A 161 15.07 -6.19 18.34
N GLY A 162 13.86 -6.09 17.79
CA GLY A 162 12.84 -5.24 18.37
C GLY A 162 11.58 -5.13 17.54
N SER A 163 10.75 -4.17 17.93
CA SER A 163 9.46 -3.89 17.30
C SER A 163 9.30 -2.41 17.00
N PHE A 164 8.56 -2.10 15.95
CA PHE A 164 8.13 -0.76 15.62
C PHE A 164 6.63 -0.73 15.32
N LEU A 165 5.90 0.14 16.00
CA LEU A 165 4.46 0.32 15.84
C LEU A 165 4.18 1.75 15.39
N LYS A 166 3.58 1.93 14.21
CA LYS A 166 3.31 3.23 13.64
C LYS A 166 1.81 3.41 13.37
N PRO A 167 1.14 4.35 14.03
CA PRO A 167 -0.23 4.70 13.65
C PRO A 167 -0.26 5.37 12.27
N ARG A 168 -1.41 5.33 11.60
CA ARG A 168 -1.64 6.10 10.38
C ARG A 168 -1.74 7.57 10.74
N GLY A 169 -0.95 8.39 10.10
CA GLY A 169 -0.83 9.78 10.47
C GLY A 169 -0.65 10.74 9.29
N ASP A 170 -0.47 10.24 8.05
CA ASP A 170 -0.32 11.11 6.89
C ASP A 170 -1.54 12.03 6.71
N VAL A 171 -1.26 13.30 6.46
CA VAL A 171 -2.28 14.37 6.39
C VAL A 171 -2.54 14.88 4.99
N GLN A 172 -1.75 14.46 4.00
CA GLN A 172 -1.73 15.07 2.67
C GLN A 172 -3.06 14.95 1.95
N GLU A 173 -3.70 13.78 2.00
CA GLU A 173 -4.97 13.56 1.30
C GLU A 173 -6.12 14.38 1.91
N ASP A 174 -6.14 14.54 3.23
CA ASP A 174 -7.16 15.33 3.91
C ASP A 174 -6.96 16.82 3.68
N GLU A 175 -5.73 17.31 3.69
CA GLU A 175 -5.39 18.69 3.33
C GLU A 175 -5.81 19.02 1.89
N LEU A 176 -5.56 18.11 0.94
CA LEU A 176 -5.99 18.28 -0.46
C LEU A 176 -7.52 18.32 -0.59
N LYS A 177 -8.27 17.48 0.16
CA LYS A 177 -9.74 17.51 0.16
C LYS A 177 -10.29 18.80 0.72
N LEU A 178 -9.60 19.45 1.66
CA LEU A 178 -9.93 20.77 2.19
C LEU A 178 -9.59 21.90 1.21
N GLY A 179 -8.94 21.61 0.07
CA GLY A 179 -8.51 22.58 -0.92
C GLY A 179 -7.21 23.30 -0.56
N ASN A 180 -6.51 22.84 0.46
CA ASN A 180 -5.21 23.40 0.81
C ASN A 180 -4.17 23.07 -0.24
N LYS A 181 -3.34 24.06 -0.55
CA LYS A 181 -2.27 23.89 -1.56
C LYS A 181 -1.01 23.39 -0.91
N PRO A 182 -0.38 22.36 -1.48
CA PRO A 182 0.91 21.87 -0.99
C PRO A 182 1.96 23.01 -0.92
N ASN A 183 2.73 23.00 0.15
CA ASN A 183 3.91 23.86 0.30
C ASN A 183 5.09 23.00 0.76
N LEU A 184 6.31 23.41 0.45
CA LEU A 184 7.51 22.61 0.73
C LEU A 184 7.97 22.66 2.19
N THR A 185 7.36 23.49 3.03
CA THR A 185 7.83 23.72 4.41
C THR A 185 7.18 22.78 5.42
N ILE A 186 5.85 22.72 5.41
CA ILE A 186 5.08 21.96 6.43
C ILE A 186 4.16 20.90 5.83
N TRP A 187 4.04 20.87 4.52
CA TRP A 187 3.19 19.89 3.83
C TRP A 187 3.59 18.46 4.18
N GLY A 188 2.60 17.61 4.49
CA GLY A 188 2.83 16.22 4.82
C GLY A 188 3.55 15.99 6.17
N THR A 189 3.56 16.98 7.05
CA THR A 189 4.07 16.83 8.42
C THR A 189 2.97 16.33 9.33
N GLU A 190 3.18 15.18 9.95
CA GLU A 190 2.22 14.59 10.88
C GLU A 190 2.19 15.29 12.26
N PRO A 191 1.04 15.20 12.97
CA PRO A 191 0.98 15.54 14.39
C PRO A 191 1.89 14.64 15.23
N LYS A 192 2.50 15.19 16.28
CA LYS A 192 3.45 14.46 17.16
C LYS A 192 2.83 13.26 17.87
N ASP A 193 1.55 13.28 18.17
CA ASP A 193 0.83 12.16 18.80
C ASP A 193 0.79 10.92 17.90
N LYS A 194 1.03 11.09 16.59
CA LYS A 194 1.13 10.03 15.59
C LYS A 194 2.53 9.43 15.42
N GLU A 195 3.52 9.90 16.14
CA GLU A 195 4.86 9.32 16.13
C GLU A 195 4.85 7.81 16.45
N GLY A 196 5.67 7.04 15.73
CA GLY A 196 5.80 5.60 15.92
C GLY A 196 6.52 5.25 17.22
N LEU A 197 6.15 4.13 17.84
CA LEU A 197 6.82 3.58 19.01
C LEU A 197 7.88 2.57 18.58
N LEU A 198 9.14 2.87 18.85
CA LEU A 198 10.26 1.95 18.70
C LEU A 198 10.59 1.30 20.05
N HIS A 199 10.72 -0.02 20.06
CA HIS A 199 11.23 -0.78 21.19
C HIS A 199 12.25 -1.80 20.66
N THR A 200 13.54 -1.54 20.83
CA THR A 200 14.61 -2.33 20.23
C THR A 200 15.87 -2.33 21.08
N GLU A 201 16.83 -3.16 20.71
CA GLU A 201 18.16 -3.19 21.31
C GLU A 201 19.18 -2.54 20.37
N ILE A 202 19.92 -1.55 20.88
CA ILE A 202 21.03 -0.89 20.18
C ILE A 202 22.28 -1.01 21.05
N ASN A 203 23.33 -1.65 20.53
CA ASN A 203 24.61 -1.84 21.25
C ASN A 203 24.46 -2.42 22.67
N GLY A 204 23.58 -3.41 22.83
CA GLY A 204 23.31 -4.05 24.13
C GLY A 204 22.40 -3.24 25.07
N THR A 205 21.91 -2.09 24.63
CA THR A 205 20.99 -1.26 25.41
C THR A 205 19.59 -1.34 24.82
N ILE A 206 18.63 -1.69 25.67
CA ILE A 206 17.21 -1.66 25.28
C ILE A 206 16.70 -0.22 25.33
N ILE A 207 16.11 0.22 24.25
CA ILE A 207 15.47 1.54 24.15
C ILE A 207 13.97 1.34 23.85
N ARG A 208 13.15 2.23 24.41
CA ARG A 208 11.71 2.30 24.12
C ARG A 208 11.30 3.76 24.06
N GLU A 209 11.12 4.26 22.84
CA GLU A 209 10.88 5.69 22.61
C GLU A 209 9.97 5.96 21.40
N LYS A 210 9.45 7.17 21.33
CA LYS A 210 8.76 7.69 20.15
C LYS A 210 9.77 8.16 19.11
N ILE A 211 9.55 7.79 17.85
CA ILE A 211 10.40 8.17 16.72
C ILE A 211 9.68 9.25 15.91
N PRO A 212 10.35 10.41 15.69
CA PRO A 212 9.82 11.45 14.81
C PRO A 212 9.50 10.92 13.42
N THR A 213 8.33 11.28 12.91
CA THR A 213 7.88 10.85 11.58
C THR A 213 8.56 11.69 10.49
N LEU A 214 8.96 11.04 9.40
CA LEU A 214 9.46 11.72 8.21
C LEU A 214 8.32 12.48 7.53
N GLN A 215 8.65 13.58 6.87
CA GLN A 215 7.68 14.37 6.11
C GLN A 215 7.21 13.59 4.86
N GLY A 216 5.89 13.49 4.67
CA GLY A 216 5.28 12.99 3.44
C GLY A 216 5.38 14.03 2.31
N ASN A 217 5.43 13.57 1.06
CA ASN A 217 5.49 14.50 -0.07
C ASN A 217 5.04 13.83 -1.38
N TYR A 218 3.81 14.02 -1.80
CA TYR A 218 3.31 13.51 -3.09
C TYR A 218 3.99 14.16 -4.31
N TYR A 219 4.60 15.33 -4.15
CA TYR A 219 5.38 15.93 -5.23
C TYR A 219 6.56 15.07 -5.68
N ASP A 220 7.17 14.30 -4.77
CA ASP A 220 8.29 13.44 -5.11
C ASP A 220 7.86 12.37 -6.15
N TYR A 221 6.60 11.94 -6.12
CA TYR A 221 6.04 11.07 -7.16
C TYR A 221 5.99 11.78 -8.52
N PHE A 222 5.40 12.96 -8.57
CA PHE A 222 5.25 13.71 -9.83
C PHE A 222 6.59 14.18 -10.38
N ASP A 223 7.54 14.55 -9.52
CA ASP A 223 8.92 14.84 -9.92
C ASP A 223 9.60 13.60 -10.50
N GLY A 224 9.38 12.43 -9.91
CA GLY A 224 9.82 11.14 -10.46
C GLY A 224 9.24 10.87 -11.86
N VAL A 225 7.94 11.11 -12.07
CA VAL A 225 7.31 10.98 -13.38
C VAL A 225 7.93 11.98 -14.38
N TYR A 226 8.11 13.23 -13.98
CA TYR A 226 8.78 14.24 -14.82
C TYR A 226 10.20 13.78 -15.23
N ARG A 227 11.00 13.35 -14.27
CA ARG A 227 12.37 12.85 -14.56
C ARG A 227 12.36 11.60 -15.44
N SER A 228 11.38 10.73 -15.29
CA SER A 228 11.28 9.53 -16.13
C SER A 228 11.08 9.89 -17.60
N ILE A 229 10.31 10.94 -17.88
CA ILE A 229 10.01 11.40 -19.24
C ILE A 229 11.16 12.23 -19.81
N ILE A 230 11.66 13.21 -19.05
CA ILE A 230 12.63 14.20 -19.56
C ILE A 230 14.07 13.70 -19.48
N GLN A 231 14.39 12.89 -18.45
CA GLN A 231 15.74 12.40 -18.19
C GLN A 231 15.89 10.89 -18.45
N ASN A 232 14.84 10.25 -18.96
CA ASN A 232 14.75 8.82 -19.21
C ASN A 232 15.11 7.95 -17.98
N GLN A 233 14.81 8.44 -16.77
CA GLN A 233 14.93 7.65 -15.55
C GLN A 233 13.80 6.61 -15.46
N PRO A 234 13.91 5.59 -14.59
CA PRO A 234 12.78 4.71 -14.27
C PRO A 234 11.58 5.51 -13.74
N GLU A 235 10.39 5.03 -14.00
CA GLU A 235 9.15 5.57 -13.39
C GLU A 235 9.18 5.37 -11.87
N PRO A 236 8.63 6.31 -11.06
CA PRO A 236 8.62 6.18 -9.60
C PRO A 236 7.81 4.98 -9.10
N VAL A 237 6.81 4.58 -9.86
CA VAL A 237 6.11 3.30 -9.78
C VAL A 237 5.88 2.82 -11.21
N THR A 238 6.49 1.71 -11.56
CA THR A 238 6.46 1.14 -12.90
C THR A 238 5.14 0.39 -13.17
N ALA A 239 4.81 0.19 -14.44
CA ALA A 239 3.69 -0.65 -14.86
C ALA A 239 3.86 -2.11 -14.35
N GLN A 240 5.09 -2.62 -14.31
CA GLN A 240 5.37 -3.96 -13.78
C GLN A 240 5.03 -4.06 -12.29
N GLU A 241 5.34 -3.05 -11.48
CA GLU A 241 4.94 -3.03 -10.08
C GLU A 241 3.42 -2.98 -9.93
N GLY A 242 2.72 -2.22 -10.80
CA GLY A 242 1.26 -2.26 -10.88
C GLY A 242 0.72 -3.65 -11.24
N THR A 243 1.34 -4.33 -12.21
CA THR A 243 1.01 -5.72 -12.60
C THR A 243 1.21 -6.68 -11.42
N ASN A 244 2.30 -6.54 -10.67
CA ASN A 244 2.57 -7.35 -9.48
C ASN A 244 1.48 -7.17 -8.40
N VAL A 245 0.99 -5.94 -8.19
CA VAL A 245 -0.14 -5.69 -7.29
C VAL A 245 -1.39 -6.43 -7.76
N MET A 246 -1.69 -6.39 -9.06
CA MET A 246 -2.84 -7.10 -9.63
C MET A 246 -2.71 -8.63 -9.48
N GLN A 247 -1.50 -9.19 -9.62
CA GLN A 247 -1.26 -10.63 -9.39
C GLN A 247 -1.60 -11.03 -7.95
N ILE A 248 -1.25 -10.21 -6.97
CA ILE A 248 -1.60 -10.50 -5.56
C ILE A 248 -3.10 -10.37 -5.33
N ILE A 249 -3.78 -9.41 -5.96
CA ILE A 249 -5.24 -9.27 -5.86
C ILE A 249 -5.94 -10.51 -6.42
N GLU A 250 -5.57 -10.96 -7.63
CA GLU A 250 -6.17 -12.16 -8.23
C GLU A 250 -5.87 -13.42 -7.41
N ALA A 251 -4.64 -13.59 -6.93
CA ALA A 251 -4.28 -14.69 -6.05
C ALA A 251 -5.05 -14.66 -4.71
N ALA A 252 -5.34 -13.48 -4.16
CA ALA A 252 -6.18 -13.33 -2.97
C ALA A 252 -7.63 -13.76 -3.23
N ILE A 253 -8.20 -13.36 -4.37
CA ILE A 253 -9.56 -13.78 -4.79
C ILE A 253 -9.60 -15.30 -4.95
N GLU A 254 -8.63 -15.88 -5.64
CA GLU A 254 -8.54 -17.33 -5.83
C GLU A 254 -8.38 -18.07 -4.51
N SER A 255 -7.50 -17.56 -3.62
CA SER A 255 -7.29 -18.12 -2.28
C SER A 255 -8.57 -18.12 -1.46
N ASN A 256 -9.30 -17.02 -1.46
CA ASN A 256 -10.58 -16.92 -0.76
C ASN A 256 -11.62 -17.92 -1.31
N ALA A 257 -11.71 -18.06 -2.63
CA ALA A 257 -12.65 -18.99 -3.27
C ALA A 257 -12.30 -20.46 -2.98
N GLN A 258 -11.01 -20.80 -2.98
CA GLN A 258 -10.53 -22.17 -2.77
C GLN A 258 -10.25 -22.51 -1.30
N GLN A 259 -10.29 -21.52 -0.39
CA GLN A 259 -9.97 -21.66 1.04
C GLN A 259 -8.59 -22.29 1.29
N LYS A 260 -7.61 -21.95 0.45
CA LYS A 260 -6.23 -22.44 0.55
C LYS A 260 -5.21 -21.38 0.11
N ALA A 261 -3.95 -21.57 0.51
CA ALA A 261 -2.87 -20.74 0.01
C ALA A 261 -2.62 -20.97 -1.50
N ILE A 262 -2.44 -19.89 -2.25
CA ILE A 262 -2.08 -19.89 -3.67
C ILE A 262 -0.60 -19.59 -3.80
N THR A 263 0.13 -20.41 -4.55
CA THR A 263 1.56 -20.17 -4.85
C THR A 263 1.69 -19.10 -5.91
N ILE A 264 2.59 -18.15 -5.69
CA ILE A 264 2.96 -17.13 -6.68
C ILE A 264 4.17 -17.66 -7.46
N VAL A 265 4.03 -17.69 -8.78
CA VAL A 265 5.05 -18.22 -9.72
C VAL A 265 5.82 -17.07 -10.36
#